data_b9e8b20f6d6548e9e796821ad4e1f2f4
#
_entry.id   b9e8b20f6d6548e9e796821ad4e1f2f4
#
_cell.length_a   1.000
_cell.length_b   1.000
_cell.length_c   1.000
_cell.angle_alpha   90.00
_cell.angle_beta   90.00
_cell.angle_gamma   90.00
#
_symmetry.space_group_name_H-M   'P 1'
#
loop_
_entity.id
_entity.type
_entity.pdbx_description
1 polymer ?
#
loop_
_entity_poly.entity_id
_entity_poly.type
_entity_poly.pdbx_seq_one_letter_code
_entity_poly.pdbx_strand_id
1 'polypeptide(L)'
;MRHDLKECGKRIQQLRKERELTKEQLAEKLNVSQNTIAKIESGLRRPSIDFLLEISEFFNVSTNCLVFGVHAEDVEDEKSKKDIDEMIKKIDQTIEKLLEKKEELLKMQRELN
;
A
#
# COMPACT_ATOMS: atom_id res chain seq x y z
N MET A 1 -6.73 3.24 -24.27
CA MET A 1 -5.36 3.39 -23.77
C MET A 1 -4.69 2.05 -23.69
N ARG A 2 -3.53 1.93 -24.30
CA ARG A 2 -2.75 0.70 -24.22
C ARG A 2 -1.94 0.71 -22.93
N HIS A 3 -2.01 -0.38 -22.21
CA HIS A 3 -1.13 -0.59 -21.07
C HIS A 3 0.26 -0.92 -21.60
N ASP A 4 1.23 -0.19 -21.14
CA ASP A 4 2.61 -0.50 -21.50
C ASP A 4 3.15 -1.55 -20.53
N LEU A 5 3.30 -2.78 -21.00
CA LEU A 5 3.81 -3.88 -20.20
C LEU A 5 5.23 -3.62 -19.71
N LYS A 6 6.03 -2.91 -20.50
CA LYS A 6 7.39 -2.55 -20.10
C LYS A 6 7.37 -1.60 -18.91
N GLU A 7 6.47 -0.62 -18.94
CA GLU A 7 6.36 0.34 -17.84
C GLU A 7 5.86 -0.32 -16.57
N CYS A 8 4.89 -1.22 -16.69
CA CYS A 8 4.40 -1.99 -15.55
C CYS A 8 5.54 -2.83 -14.96
N GLY A 9 6.29 -3.52 -15.81
CA GLY A 9 7.44 -4.32 -15.39
C GLY A 9 8.51 -3.50 -14.71
N LYS A 10 8.79 -2.31 -15.21
CA LYS A 10 9.77 -1.39 -14.60
C LYS A 10 9.33 -0.95 -13.21
N ARG A 11 8.04 -0.69 -13.03
CA ARG A 11 7.51 -0.30 -11.72
C ARG A 11 7.66 -1.43 -10.72
N ILE A 12 7.36 -2.65 -11.13
CA ILE A 12 7.56 -3.82 -10.28
C ILE A 12 9.03 -3.99 -9.93
N GLN A 13 9.91 -3.84 -10.91
CA GLN A 13 11.35 -3.92 -10.69
C GLN A 13 11.82 -2.85 -9.71
N GLN A 14 11.34 -1.64 -9.86
CA GLN A 14 11.71 -0.54 -8.96
C GLN A 14 11.26 -0.82 -7.53
N LEU A 15 10.03 -1.28 -7.34
CA LEU A 15 9.52 -1.63 -6.02
C LEU A 15 10.35 -2.74 -5.39
N ARG A 16 10.74 -3.73 -6.19
CA ARG A 16 11.58 -4.83 -5.74
C ARG A 16 12.94 -4.30 -5.25
N LYS A 17 13.56 -3.45 -6.04
CA LYS A 17 14.87 -2.88 -5.71
C LYS A 17 14.81 -1.99 -4.47
N GLU A 18 13.73 -1.22 -4.32
CA GLU A 18 13.53 -0.39 -3.13
C GLU A 18 13.46 -1.22 -1.86
N ARG A 19 12.98 -2.46 -1.97
CA ARG A 19 12.93 -3.39 -0.84
C ARG A 19 14.17 -4.26 -0.74
N GLU A 20 15.16 -4.00 -1.56
CA GLU A 20 16.43 -4.72 -1.58
C GLU A 20 16.25 -6.22 -1.81
N LEU A 21 15.28 -6.57 -2.66
CA LEU A 21 15.01 -7.96 -3.02
C LEU A 21 15.62 -8.30 -4.37
N THR A 22 16.18 -9.51 -4.48
CA THR A 22 16.59 -10.06 -5.77
C THR A 22 15.36 -10.63 -6.47
N LYS A 23 15.47 -10.88 -7.78
CA LYS A 23 14.40 -11.53 -8.53
C LYS A 23 14.05 -12.89 -7.93
N GLU A 24 15.06 -13.61 -7.51
CA GLU A 24 14.91 -14.92 -6.89
C GLU A 24 14.14 -14.82 -5.57
N GLN A 25 14.49 -13.83 -4.74
CA GLN A 25 13.81 -13.62 -3.47
C GLN A 25 12.35 -13.23 -3.66
N LEU A 26 12.08 -12.35 -4.62
CA LEU A 26 10.69 -11.96 -4.91
C LEU A 26 9.89 -13.14 -5.45
N ALA A 27 10.50 -13.93 -6.34
CA ALA A 27 9.85 -15.12 -6.89
C ALA A 27 9.49 -16.11 -5.78
N GLU A 28 10.38 -16.30 -4.84
CA GLU A 28 10.14 -17.18 -3.70
C GLU A 28 8.97 -16.69 -2.85
N LYS A 29 8.94 -15.39 -2.56
CA LYS A 29 7.87 -14.81 -1.76
C LYS A 29 6.51 -14.86 -2.44
N LEU A 30 6.48 -14.76 -3.76
CA LEU A 30 5.24 -14.81 -4.54
C LEU A 30 4.92 -16.22 -5.03
N ASN A 31 5.77 -17.19 -4.69
CA ASN A 31 5.59 -18.61 -5.05
C ASN A 31 5.51 -18.83 -6.57
N VAL A 32 6.42 -18.20 -7.29
CA VAL A 32 6.56 -18.35 -8.75
C VAL A 32 8.04 -18.55 -9.07
N SER A 33 8.34 -18.87 -10.34
CA SER A 33 9.73 -19.04 -10.76
C SER A 33 10.41 -17.68 -10.96
N GLN A 34 11.73 -17.66 -10.80
CA GLN A 34 12.54 -16.47 -11.08
C GLN A 34 12.35 -16.02 -12.53
N ASN A 35 12.21 -16.96 -13.45
CA ASN A 35 12.00 -16.68 -14.86
C ASN A 35 10.68 -15.92 -15.08
N THR A 36 9.64 -16.25 -14.32
CA THR A 36 8.37 -15.54 -14.38
C THR A 36 8.55 -14.07 -13.99
N ILE A 37 9.28 -13.80 -12.91
CA ILE A 37 9.56 -12.44 -12.48
C ILE A 37 10.38 -11.71 -13.55
N ALA A 38 11.42 -12.35 -14.08
CA ALA A 38 12.26 -11.74 -15.11
C ALA A 38 11.46 -11.34 -16.35
N LYS A 39 10.56 -12.20 -16.80
CA LYS A 39 9.73 -11.93 -17.97
C LYS A 39 8.73 -10.81 -17.72
N ILE A 40 8.13 -10.78 -16.54
CA ILE A 40 7.18 -9.72 -16.17
C ILE A 40 7.90 -8.38 -16.07
N GLU A 41 9.05 -8.34 -15.41
CA GLU A 41 9.82 -7.10 -15.27
C GLU A 41 10.32 -6.56 -16.61
N SER A 42 10.63 -7.44 -17.55
CA SER A 42 11.10 -7.02 -18.88
C SER A 42 9.96 -6.67 -19.85
N GLY A 43 8.71 -6.93 -19.46
CA GLY A 43 7.55 -6.68 -20.31
C GLY A 43 7.27 -7.77 -21.32
N LEU A 44 7.97 -8.89 -21.24
CA LEU A 44 7.76 -10.02 -22.15
C LEU A 44 6.52 -10.84 -21.80
N ARG A 45 6.06 -10.77 -20.56
CA ARG A 45 4.90 -11.52 -20.09
C ARG A 45 3.96 -10.60 -19.35
N ARG A 46 2.67 -10.71 -19.68
CA ARG A 46 1.63 -9.98 -18.97
C ARG A 46 1.29 -10.72 -17.69
N PRO A 47 1.32 -10.06 -16.52
CA PRO A 47 0.87 -10.71 -15.30
C PRO A 47 -0.65 -10.91 -15.35
N SER A 48 -1.12 -12.00 -14.76
CA SER A 48 -2.54 -12.24 -14.61
C SER A 48 -3.12 -11.24 -13.60
N ILE A 49 -4.44 -11.06 -13.63
CA ILE A 49 -5.09 -10.17 -12.66
C ILE A 49 -4.83 -10.66 -11.24
N ASP A 50 -4.94 -11.96 -11.00
CA ASP A 50 -4.67 -12.55 -9.70
C ASP A 50 -3.25 -12.26 -9.23
N PHE A 51 -2.28 -12.38 -10.15
CA PHE A 51 -0.88 -12.13 -9.82
C PHE A 51 -0.62 -10.65 -9.57
N LEU A 52 -1.28 -9.77 -10.33
CA LEU A 52 -1.21 -8.32 -10.09
C LEU A 52 -1.72 -7.97 -8.69
N LEU A 53 -2.81 -8.60 -8.26
CA LEU A 53 -3.36 -8.39 -6.93
C LEU A 53 -2.37 -8.86 -5.85
N GLU A 54 -1.73 -10.00 -6.06
CA GLU A 54 -0.72 -10.51 -5.14
C GLU A 54 0.47 -9.54 -5.03
N ILE A 55 0.93 -9.02 -6.16
CA ILE A 55 2.02 -8.04 -6.19
C ILE A 55 1.62 -6.76 -5.46
N SER A 56 0.40 -6.28 -5.73
CA SER A 56 -0.07 -5.05 -5.10
C SER A 56 -0.17 -5.20 -3.58
N GLU A 57 -0.63 -6.33 -3.10
CA GLU A 57 -0.70 -6.62 -1.68
C GLU A 57 0.69 -6.73 -1.07
N PHE A 58 1.58 -7.44 -1.74
CA PHE A 58 2.95 -7.63 -1.27
C PHE A 58 3.68 -6.30 -1.09
N PHE A 59 3.58 -5.42 -2.07
CA PHE A 59 4.25 -4.12 -2.03
C PHE A 59 3.40 -3.02 -1.39
N ASN A 60 2.17 -3.33 -1.03
CA ASN A 60 1.21 -2.38 -0.45
C ASN A 60 1.01 -1.15 -1.34
N VAL A 61 0.82 -1.39 -2.62
CA VAL A 61 0.51 -0.36 -3.61
C VAL A 61 -0.76 -0.76 -4.36
N SER A 62 -1.43 0.22 -4.98
CA SER A 62 -2.64 -0.08 -5.73
C SER A 62 -2.30 -0.72 -7.09
N THR A 63 -3.23 -1.49 -7.63
CA THR A 63 -3.08 -2.04 -8.97
C THR A 63 -2.99 -0.92 -10.01
N ASN A 64 -3.70 0.19 -9.79
CA ASN A 64 -3.61 1.36 -10.66
C ASN A 64 -2.19 1.93 -10.69
N CYS A 65 -1.52 1.96 -9.55
CA CYS A 65 -0.13 2.39 -9.46
C CYS A 65 0.78 1.49 -10.30
N LEU A 66 0.57 0.18 -10.24
CA LEU A 66 1.38 -0.77 -11.01
C LEU A 66 1.14 -0.66 -12.51
N VAL A 67 -0.13 -0.59 -12.92
CA VAL A 67 -0.51 -0.65 -14.34
C VAL A 67 -0.34 0.70 -15.02
N PHE A 68 -0.76 1.77 -14.38
CA PHE A 68 -0.78 3.11 -14.99
C PHE A 68 0.27 4.06 -14.42
N GLY A 69 0.93 3.69 -13.33
CA GLY A 69 1.86 4.58 -12.66
C GLY A 69 1.18 5.75 -11.95
N VAL A 70 -0.11 5.61 -11.70
CA VAL A 70 -0.90 6.66 -11.07
C VAL A 70 -0.96 6.41 -9.57
N HIS A 71 -0.40 7.32 -8.79
CA HIS A 71 -0.49 7.28 -7.34
C HIS A 71 -1.74 8.05 -6.91
N ALA A 72 -2.36 7.61 -5.82
CA ALA A 72 -3.53 8.30 -5.28
C ALA A 72 -3.24 9.78 -5.04
N GLU A 73 -2.01 10.08 -4.65
CA GLU A 73 -1.55 11.45 -4.43
C GLU A 73 -1.55 12.30 -5.69
N ASP A 74 -1.31 11.69 -6.86
CA ASP A 74 -1.23 12.39 -8.14
C ASP A 74 -2.60 12.65 -8.75
N VAL A 75 -3.61 11.88 -8.37
CA VAL A 75 -4.94 11.94 -8.99
C VAL A 75 -5.86 12.95 -8.32
N GLU A 76 -5.76 13.10 -7.01
CA GLU A 76 -6.64 13.98 -6.23
C GLU A 76 -5.84 14.72 -5.16
N ASP A 77 -4.76 15.38 -5.59
CA ASP A 77 -3.73 15.94 -4.72
C ASP A 77 -4.24 16.64 -3.46
N GLU A 78 -4.99 17.71 -3.65
CA GLU A 78 -5.39 18.52 -2.50
C GLU A 78 -6.61 17.96 -1.77
N LYS A 79 -7.52 17.37 -2.52
CA LYS A 79 -8.75 16.84 -1.93
C LYS A 79 -8.49 15.61 -1.07
N SER A 80 -7.64 14.71 -1.54
CA SER A 80 -7.28 13.51 -0.79
C SER A 80 -6.52 13.85 0.49
N LYS A 81 -5.59 14.80 0.40
CA LYS A 81 -4.85 15.26 1.59
C LYS A 81 -5.76 15.89 2.61
N LYS A 82 -6.72 16.69 2.15
CA LYS A 82 -7.69 17.34 3.01
C LYS A 82 -8.57 16.32 3.71
N ASP A 83 -9.03 15.31 2.97
CA ASP A 83 -9.87 14.26 3.54
C ASP A 83 -9.12 13.44 4.57
N ILE A 84 -7.84 13.12 4.29
CA ILE A 84 -7.00 12.38 5.22
C ILE A 84 -6.74 13.21 6.48
N ASP A 85 -6.42 14.50 6.32
CA ASP A 85 -6.20 15.40 7.45
C ASP A 85 -7.44 15.52 8.32
N GLU A 86 -8.62 15.60 7.70
CA GLU A 86 -9.88 15.66 8.45
C GLU A 86 -10.13 14.35 9.20
N MET A 87 -9.83 13.22 8.60
CA MET A 87 -9.96 11.93 9.26
C MET A 87 -9.02 11.82 10.44
N ILE A 88 -7.78 12.28 10.30
CA ILE A 88 -6.81 12.28 11.38
C ILE A 88 -7.30 13.16 12.53
N LYS A 89 -7.82 14.36 12.22
CA LYS A 89 -8.40 15.25 13.23
C LYS A 89 -9.53 14.60 13.99
N LYS A 90 -10.43 13.90 13.30
CA LYS A 90 -11.55 13.21 13.93
C LYS A 90 -11.07 12.11 14.87
N ILE A 91 -10.06 11.37 14.45
CA ILE A 91 -9.48 10.30 15.26
C ILE A 91 -8.83 10.90 16.50
N ASP A 92 -8.07 11.98 16.36
CA ASP A 92 -7.43 12.67 17.49
C ASP A 92 -8.47 13.17 18.49
N GLN A 93 -9.56 13.77 18.00
CA GLN A 93 -10.65 14.24 18.86
C GLN A 93 -11.31 13.10 19.62
N THR A 94 -11.49 11.95 18.96
CA THR A 94 -12.05 10.77 19.59
C THR A 94 -11.12 10.24 20.68
N ILE A 95 -9.82 10.22 20.41
CA ILE A 95 -8.82 9.79 21.39
C ILE A 95 -8.85 10.71 22.61
N GLU A 96 -8.90 12.02 22.41
CA GLU A 96 -8.99 12.98 23.52
C GLU A 96 -10.21 12.73 24.39
N LYS A 97 -11.37 12.54 23.77
CA LYS A 97 -12.61 12.26 24.50
C LYS A 97 -12.53 10.96 25.29
N LEU A 98 -11.92 9.94 24.70
CA LEU A 98 -11.75 8.65 25.37
C LEU A 98 -10.80 8.75 26.55
N LEU A 99 -9.73 9.55 26.40
CA LEU A 99 -8.77 9.77 27.49
C LEU A 99 -9.43 10.52 28.65
N GLU A 100 -10.22 11.56 28.38
CA GLU A 100 -10.97 12.28 29.38
C GLU A 100 -11.93 11.35 30.13
N LYS A 101 -12.64 10.52 29.40
CA LYS A 101 -13.58 9.57 30.00
C LYS A 101 -12.84 8.54 30.85
N LYS A 102 -11.68 8.10 30.41
CA LYS A 102 -10.86 7.18 31.16
C LYS A 102 -10.44 7.79 32.49
N GLU A 103 -10.02 9.06 32.48
CA GLU A 103 -9.63 9.76 33.71
C GLU A 103 -10.79 9.88 34.68
N GLU A 104 -11.99 10.23 34.16
CA GLU A 104 -13.19 10.29 34.98
C GLU A 104 -13.49 8.96 35.64
N LEU A 105 -13.42 7.89 34.87
CA LEU A 105 -13.69 6.55 35.39
C LEU A 105 -12.66 6.13 36.42
N LEU A 106 -11.39 6.45 36.20
CA LEU A 106 -10.33 6.17 37.16
C LEU A 106 -10.53 6.96 38.46
N LYS A 107 -10.97 8.18 38.34
CA LYS A 107 -11.29 9.02 39.51
C LYS A 107 -12.44 8.43 40.29
N MET A 108 -13.50 7.99 39.62
CA MET A 108 -14.66 7.36 40.27
C MET A 108 -14.21 6.06 40.96
N GLN A 109 -13.35 5.30 40.34
CA GLN A 109 -12.83 4.07 40.92
C GLN A 109 -12.05 4.36 42.22
N ARG A 110 -11.24 5.40 42.22
CA ARG A 110 -10.49 5.81 43.40
C ARG A 110 -11.39 6.25 44.53
N GLU A 111 -12.48 6.94 44.20
CA GLU A 111 -13.45 7.42 45.19
C GLU A 111 -14.25 6.29 45.81
N LEU A 112 -14.44 5.16 45.07
CA LEU A 112 -15.15 4.01 45.58
C LEU A 112 -14.29 3.12 46.49
N ASN A 113 -13.01 3.30 46.44
CA ASN A 113 -12.08 2.60 47.29
C ASN A 113 -11.71 3.50 48.48
#